data_e5ac4a404c68176ca05b2b7501cd610a
#
_entry.id   e5ac4a404c68176ca05b2b7501cd610a
#
_cell.length_a   1.000
_cell.length_b   1.000
_cell.length_c   1.000
_cell.angle_alpha   90.00
_cell.angle_beta   90.00
_cell.angle_gamma   90.00
#
_symmetry.space_group_name_H-M   'P 1'
#
loop_
_entity.id
_entity.type
_entity.pdbx_description
1 polymer ?
#
loop_
_entity_poly.entity_id
_entity_poly.type
_entity_poly.pdbx_seq_one_letter_code
_entity_poly.pdbx_strand_id
1 'polypeptide(L)'
;TRGTSTTLNVTIAPADTDDDTTVTWKSSDSDVVKVDEKTGMVYAVKAGKADVTATTKAVDNATAKPFTATTTVTVKENNMTDEIGKKLAFDEFDDLLIGQKDNANNYLNLSELIEANNITDDINVEFASSDKAVATIDNDGNVFGLKAGKTIITATVIAIAGDGSKNVYTAEGELTVKTIPLNSIAFDKVIKEMKLGATDTLSIIYNPQNTTDAKDVTWTSSNPSVISVENGKLTANAVGTADITAKVGDKTVTCTITVKEEKKAEQPKPVITNKKSDNKPAAKSVSKAKTGDNNNVVLFLVMFAAAVAMIGVITGKSLRRNRR
;
A
#
# COMPACT_ATOMS: atom_id res chain seq x y z
N THR A 1 20.91 7.68 -31.13
CA THR A 1 21.33 7.20 -29.78
C THR A 1 20.94 5.74 -29.64
N ARG A 2 21.71 4.92 -28.92
CA ARG A 2 21.36 3.52 -28.61
C ARG A 2 19.93 3.44 -28.01
N GLY A 3 19.17 2.41 -28.38
CA GLY A 3 17.80 2.19 -27.92
C GLY A 3 16.73 2.99 -28.67
N THR A 4 17.10 3.88 -29.58
CA THR A 4 16.13 4.64 -30.38
C THR A 4 15.85 4.00 -31.72
N SER A 5 14.72 4.38 -32.35
CA SER A 5 14.37 3.96 -33.72
C SER A 5 13.97 5.17 -34.57
N THR A 6 14.12 5.02 -35.88
CA THR A 6 13.64 5.98 -36.91
C THR A 6 13.38 5.23 -38.20
N THR A 7 12.62 5.84 -39.11
CA THR A 7 12.37 5.25 -40.44
C THR A 7 13.20 5.99 -41.49
N LEU A 8 13.95 5.24 -42.27
CA LEU A 8 14.62 5.73 -43.46
C LEU A 8 13.65 5.71 -44.64
N ASN A 9 13.70 6.74 -45.44
CA ASN A 9 12.93 6.83 -46.67
C ASN A 9 13.87 6.91 -47.89
N VAL A 10 13.46 6.31 -48.99
CA VAL A 10 14.14 6.40 -50.28
C VAL A 10 13.19 7.06 -51.27
N THR A 11 13.73 7.94 -52.12
CA THR A 11 12.99 8.54 -53.24
C THR A 11 13.40 7.84 -54.52
N ILE A 12 12.42 7.39 -55.30
CA ILE A 12 12.60 6.78 -56.60
C ILE A 12 12.20 7.82 -57.65
N ALA A 13 13.03 8.00 -58.68
CA ALA A 13 12.78 8.93 -59.78
C ALA A 13 12.98 8.21 -61.14
N PRO A 14 12.13 8.52 -62.12
CA PRO A 14 10.98 9.43 -62.05
C PRO A 14 9.83 8.85 -61.18
N ALA A 15 9.04 9.73 -60.60
CA ALA A 15 7.94 9.31 -59.67
C ALA A 15 6.78 8.60 -60.41
N ASP A 16 6.69 8.75 -61.70
CA ASP A 16 5.69 8.17 -62.61
C ASP A 16 6.22 6.93 -63.37
N THR A 17 7.26 6.28 -62.83
CA THR A 17 7.79 5.04 -63.42
C THR A 17 6.72 3.92 -63.35
N ASP A 18 6.66 3.08 -64.38
CA ASP A 18 5.84 1.85 -64.41
C ASP A 18 6.58 0.62 -63.88
N ASP A 19 7.87 0.82 -63.49
CA ASP A 19 8.67 -0.23 -62.84
C ASP A 19 8.17 -0.57 -61.42
N ASP A 20 8.54 -1.77 -60.95
CA ASP A 20 8.23 -2.18 -59.59
C ASP A 20 9.08 -1.36 -58.57
N THR A 21 8.43 -0.46 -57.88
CA THR A 21 9.04 0.44 -56.89
C THR A 21 9.27 -0.20 -55.51
N THR A 22 9.02 -1.51 -55.36
CA THR A 22 9.26 -2.24 -54.10
C THR A 22 10.73 -2.16 -53.72
N VAL A 23 10.99 -1.81 -52.44
CA VAL A 23 12.36 -1.67 -51.91
C VAL A 23 12.57 -2.64 -50.77
N THR A 24 13.74 -3.25 -50.73
CA THR A 24 14.20 -4.05 -49.57
C THR A 24 15.37 -3.36 -48.89
N TRP A 25 15.44 -3.47 -47.58
CA TRP A 25 16.44 -2.81 -46.76
C TRP A 25 17.37 -3.81 -46.10
N LYS A 26 18.67 -3.49 -46.01
CA LYS A 26 19.67 -4.31 -45.34
C LYS A 26 20.70 -3.46 -44.63
N SER A 27 21.06 -3.87 -43.40
CA SER A 27 22.18 -3.30 -42.64
C SER A 27 23.47 -4.08 -42.93
N SER A 28 24.59 -3.37 -43.00
CA SER A 28 25.94 -3.97 -43.11
C SER A 28 26.37 -4.63 -41.79
N ASP A 29 25.81 -4.14 -40.64
CA ASP A 29 26.09 -4.64 -39.31
C ASP A 29 24.80 -4.59 -38.46
N SER A 30 24.15 -5.74 -38.29
CA SER A 30 22.91 -5.87 -37.51
C SER A 30 23.12 -5.79 -35.99
N ASP A 31 24.37 -5.91 -35.50
CA ASP A 31 24.71 -5.75 -34.12
C ASP A 31 24.80 -4.27 -33.74
N VAL A 32 25.06 -3.40 -34.70
CA VAL A 32 25.05 -1.93 -34.54
C VAL A 32 23.69 -1.35 -34.88
N VAL A 33 23.13 -1.70 -36.04
CA VAL A 33 21.84 -1.20 -36.52
C VAL A 33 21.03 -2.35 -37.11
N LYS A 34 19.88 -2.66 -36.52
CA LYS A 34 18.88 -3.53 -37.15
C LYS A 34 17.99 -2.68 -38.07
N VAL A 35 17.62 -3.21 -39.23
CA VAL A 35 16.65 -2.59 -40.13
C VAL A 35 15.53 -3.59 -40.45
N ASP A 36 14.31 -3.10 -40.49
CA ASP A 36 13.18 -3.85 -41.01
C ASP A 36 13.25 -3.84 -42.53
N GLU A 37 13.34 -5.03 -43.14
CA GLU A 37 13.58 -5.21 -44.58
C GLU A 37 12.49 -4.60 -45.48
N LYS A 38 11.27 -4.40 -44.96
CA LYS A 38 10.13 -3.92 -45.74
C LYS A 38 9.83 -2.44 -45.52
N THR A 39 9.98 -1.97 -44.29
CA THR A 39 9.56 -0.63 -43.92
C THR A 39 10.69 0.38 -43.85
N GLY A 40 11.96 -0.07 -43.83
CA GLY A 40 13.11 0.81 -43.63
C GLY A 40 13.24 1.36 -42.22
N MET A 41 12.48 0.81 -41.24
CA MET A 41 12.61 1.19 -39.83
C MET A 41 13.94 0.66 -39.30
N VAL A 42 14.78 1.55 -38.79
CA VAL A 42 16.06 1.23 -38.17
C VAL A 42 16.00 1.33 -36.66
N TYR A 43 16.67 0.40 -36.00
CA TYR A 43 16.80 0.31 -34.53
C TYR A 43 18.29 0.40 -34.19
N ALA A 44 18.61 1.36 -33.34
CA ALA A 44 19.99 1.56 -32.85
C ALA A 44 20.27 0.56 -31.69
N VAL A 45 21.10 -0.46 -31.95
CA VAL A 45 21.37 -1.58 -31.03
C VAL A 45 22.60 -1.33 -30.17
N LYS A 46 23.73 -0.94 -30.81
CA LYS A 46 25.04 -0.75 -30.17
C LYS A 46 25.72 0.46 -30.77
N ALA A 47 26.58 1.16 -30.01
CA ALA A 47 27.39 2.23 -30.51
C ALA A 47 28.29 1.76 -31.66
N GLY A 48 28.39 2.58 -32.70
CA GLY A 48 29.16 2.25 -33.90
C GLY A 48 28.57 2.89 -35.14
N LYS A 49 29.01 2.38 -36.30
CA LYS A 49 28.53 2.79 -37.61
C LYS A 49 28.11 1.57 -38.39
N ALA A 50 26.96 1.65 -39.04
CA ALA A 50 26.54 0.64 -40.02
C ALA A 50 25.96 1.32 -41.25
N ASP A 51 26.24 0.78 -42.41
CA ASP A 51 25.63 1.23 -43.65
C ASP A 51 24.31 0.51 -43.86
N VAL A 52 23.26 1.28 -44.10
CA VAL A 52 21.93 0.76 -44.43
C VAL A 52 21.68 1.00 -45.92
N THR A 53 21.44 -0.07 -46.65
CA THR A 53 21.25 -0.07 -48.12
C THR A 53 19.80 -0.41 -48.43
N ALA A 54 19.19 0.46 -49.24
CA ALA A 54 17.94 0.23 -49.91
C ALA A 54 18.21 -0.34 -51.31
N THR A 55 17.50 -1.39 -51.71
CA THR A 55 17.67 -2.06 -53.02
C THR A 55 16.30 -2.18 -53.67
N THR A 56 16.16 -1.68 -54.90
CA THR A 56 14.90 -1.79 -55.67
C THR A 56 14.74 -3.20 -56.25
N LYS A 57 13.47 -3.59 -56.47
CA LYS A 57 13.18 -4.78 -57.24
C LYS A 57 13.36 -4.53 -58.76
N ALA A 58 13.05 -3.32 -59.22
CA ALA A 58 13.35 -2.89 -60.59
C ALA A 58 14.86 -2.90 -60.83
N VAL A 59 15.28 -3.24 -62.06
CA VAL A 59 16.68 -3.33 -62.44
C VAL A 59 16.98 -2.33 -63.57
N ASP A 60 18.24 -1.88 -63.62
CA ASP A 60 18.74 -1.09 -64.72
C ASP A 60 18.77 -1.94 -66.00
N ASN A 61 18.13 -1.47 -67.08
CA ASN A 61 17.96 -2.22 -68.32
C ASN A 61 19.28 -2.47 -69.07
N ALA A 62 20.29 -1.66 -68.84
CA ALA A 62 21.59 -1.80 -69.46
C ALA A 62 22.53 -2.80 -68.75
N THR A 63 22.40 -2.85 -67.39
CA THR A 63 23.31 -3.65 -66.57
C THR A 63 22.62 -4.87 -65.93
N ALA A 64 21.30 -4.97 -66.01
CA ALA A 64 20.43 -5.96 -65.28
C ALA A 64 20.67 -6.02 -63.78
N LYS A 65 21.11 -4.89 -63.17
CA LYS A 65 21.34 -4.80 -61.71
C LYS A 65 20.27 -3.93 -61.05
N PRO A 66 19.86 -4.28 -59.83
CA PRO A 66 18.94 -3.42 -59.06
C PRO A 66 19.61 -2.07 -58.73
N PHE A 67 18.78 -1.04 -58.59
CA PHE A 67 19.25 0.25 -58.08
C PHE A 67 19.44 0.17 -56.58
N THR A 68 20.47 0.82 -56.07
CA THR A 68 20.80 0.83 -54.66
C THR A 68 21.07 2.24 -54.15
N ALA A 69 20.62 2.53 -52.94
CA ALA A 69 20.98 3.73 -52.21
C ALA A 69 21.47 3.33 -50.82
N THR A 70 22.59 3.90 -50.40
CA THR A 70 23.19 3.57 -49.09
C THR A 70 23.37 4.82 -48.26
N THR A 71 23.08 4.71 -46.97
CA THR A 71 23.35 5.75 -45.98
C THR A 71 24.05 5.15 -44.78
N THR A 72 24.97 5.90 -44.16
CA THR A 72 25.65 5.49 -42.95
C THR A 72 24.86 5.96 -41.73
N VAL A 73 24.41 5.03 -40.89
CA VAL A 73 23.79 5.31 -39.61
C VAL A 73 24.86 5.23 -38.52
N THR A 74 25.03 6.32 -37.76
CA THR A 74 25.93 6.37 -36.60
C THR A 74 25.11 6.30 -35.33
N VAL A 75 25.34 5.26 -34.52
CA VAL A 75 24.77 5.10 -33.20
C VAL A 75 25.74 5.66 -32.16
N LYS A 76 25.25 6.58 -31.32
CA LYS A 76 26.02 7.17 -30.23
C LYS A 76 25.54 6.58 -28.90
N GLU A 77 26.45 6.47 -27.96
CA GLU A 77 26.15 6.20 -26.55
C GLU A 77 26.41 7.44 -25.69
N ASN A 78 25.62 7.60 -24.65
CA ASN A 78 25.85 8.55 -23.61
C ASN A 78 25.98 7.75 -22.31
N ASN A 79 27.19 7.52 -21.87
CA ASN A 79 27.46 6.71 -20.70
C ASN A 79 27.35 7.56 -19.43
N MET A 80 26.98 6.91 -18.33
CA MET A 80 27.05 7.51 -17.01
C MET A 80 28.53 7.67 -16.63
N THR A 81 28.99 8.92 -16.62
CA THR A 81 30.36 9.28 -16.28
C THR A 81 30.51 9.55 -14.79
N ASP A 82 31.76 9.59 -14.28
CA ASP A 82 32.03 9.94 -12.89
C ASP A 82 31.47 11.30 -12.49
N GLU A 83 31.48 12.29 -13.41
CA GLU A 83 30.90 13.61 -13.13
C GLU A 83 29.38 13.58 -13.00
N ILE A 84 28.70 12.67 -13.67
CA ILE A 84 27.26 12.45 -13.52
C ILE A 84 27.01 11.62 -12.27
N GLY A 85 27.78 10.55 -12.06
CA GLY A 85 27.64 9.65 -10.92
C GLY A 85 27.85 10.33 -9.56
N LYS A 86 28.74 11.33 -9.49
CA LYS A 86 28.94 12.17 -8.29
C LYS A 86 27.70 13.00 -7.91
N LYS A 87 26.75 13.19 -8.81
CA LYS A 87 25.48 13.89 -8.56
C LYS A 87 24.37 12.97 -8.08
N LEU A 88 24.63 11.65 -8.07
CA LEU A 88 23.68 10.67 -7.55
C LEU A 88 23.49 10.90 -6.05
N ALA A 89 22.25 11.10 -5.63
CA ALA A 89 21.89 11.39 -4.25
C ALA A 89 20.46 10.94 -3.96
N PHE A 90 20.19 10.73 -2.69
CA PHE A 90 18.83 10.71 -2.18
C PHE A 90 18.40 12.12 -1.79
N ASP A 91 17.16 12.47 -2.05
CA ASP A 91 16.45 13.51 -1.32
C ASP A 91 16.23 13.08 0.13
N GLU A 92 15.81 14.01 0.99
CA GLU A 92 15.48 13.71 2.38
C GLU A 92 14.29 12.74 2.45
N PHE A 93 14.49 11.62 3.15
CA PHE A 93 13.41 10.64 3.38
C PHE A 93 12.36 11.22 4.33
N ASP A 94 11.10 10.97 4.03
CA ASP A 94 10.03 11.17 4.99
C ASP A 94 10.17 10.19 6.17
N ASP A 95 9.76 10.63 7.38
CA ASP A 95 9.71 9.76 8.55
C ASP A 95 8.76 8.57 8.32
N LEU A 96 9.25 7.36 8.54
CA LEU A 96 8.47 6.14 8.42
C LEU A 96 7.97 5.68 9.79
N LEU A 97 6.70 5.31 9.91
CA LEU A 97 6.21 4.71 11.14
C LEU A 97 6.48 3.19 11.15
N ILE A 98 6.63 2.61 12.34
CA ILE A 98 6.74 1.16 12.50
C ILE A 98 5.57 0.45 11.79
N GLY A 99 5.88 -0.54 10.94
CA GLY A 99 4.91 -1.29 10.15
C GLY A 99 4.48 -0.63 8.84
N GLN A 100 4.96 0.58 8.55
CA GLN A 100 4.73 1.24 7.26
C GLN A 100 5.76 0.82 6.22
N LYS A 101 5.40 1.07 4.95
CA LYS A 101 6.24 0.85 3.78
C LYS A 101 6.41 2.16 3.02
N ASP A 102 7.55 2.29 2.36
CA ASP A 102 7.85 3.33 1.39
C ASP A 102 8.73 2.74 0.28
N ASN A 103 9.08 3.54 -0.73
CA ASN A 103 9.98 3.10 -1.79
C ASN A 103 11.12 4.11 -1.97
N ALA A 104 12.35 3.62 -1.78
CA ALA A 104 13.57 4.44 -1.86
C ALA A 104 13.80 5.06 -3.25
N ASN A 105 13.26 4.47 -4.32
CA ASN A 105 13.33 5.07 -5.66
C ASN A 105 12.61 6.42 -5.77
N ASN A 106 11.64 6.71 -4.88
CA ASN A 106 10.94 8.00 -4.86
C ASN A 106 11.85 9.15 -4.42
N TYR A 107 12.93 8.85 -3.75
CA TYR A 107 13.89 9.81 -3.20
C TYR A 107 15.22 9.83 -3.96
N LEU A 108 15.50 8.79 -4.76
CA LEU A 108 16.74 8.68 -5.55
C LEU A 108 16.60 9.48 -6.85
N ASN A 109 17.48 10.46 -7.08
CA ASN A 109 17.47 11.32 -8.26
C ASN A 109 17.98 10.65 -9.56
N LEU A 110 18.11 9.33 -9.56
CA LEU A 110 18.67 8.55 -10.69
C LEU A 110 17.90 8.78 -11.99
N SER A 111 16.58 8.77 -11.95
CA SER A 111 15.72 8.97 -13.15
C SER A 111 15.97 10.33 -13.80
N GLU A 112 16.10 11.38 -12.98
CA GLU A 112 16.40 12.74 -13.44
C GLU A 112 17.78 12.82 -14.10
N LEU A 113 18.78 12.14 -13.51
CA LEU A 113 20.13 12.09 -14.08
C LEU A 113 20.16 11.36 -15.43
N ILE A 114 19.40 10.26 -15.55
CA ILE A 114 19.28 9.50 -16.81
C ILE A 114 18.65 10.38 -17.90
N GLU A 115 17.52 11.04 -17.60
CA GLU A 115 16.81 11.89 -18.56
C GLU A 115 17.64 13.11 -18.96
N ALA A 116 18.19 13.85 -17.99
CA ALA A 116 18.92 15.09 -18.23
C ALA A 116 20.19 14.88 -19.09
N ASN A 117 20.80 13.70 -19.01
CA ASN A 117 22.03 13.38 -19.74
C ASN A 117 21.81 12.39 -20.89
N ASN A 118 20.55 11.98 -21.14
CA ASN A 118 20.20 10.97 -22.16
C ASN A 118 21.06 9.71 -22.02
N ILE A 119 21.23 9.20 -20.79
CA ILE A 119 22.05 8.02 -20.51
C ILE A 119 21.50 6.79 -21.25
N THR A 120 22.38 6.03 -21.86
CA THR A 120 22.04 4.83 -22.65
C THR A 120 22.59 3.54 -22.05
N ASP A 121 23.26 3.63 -20.91
CA ASP A 121 23.73 2.45 -20.17
C ASP A 121 22.56 1.61 -19.68
N ASP A 122 22.76 0.30 -19.55
CA ASP A 122 21.85 -0.57 -18.84
C ASP A 122 22.10 -0.37 -17.34
N ILE A 123 21.07 0.04 -16.61
CA ILE A 123 21.19 0.43 -15.20
C ILE A 123 20.60 -0.66 -14.31
N ASN A 124 21.43 -1.15 -13.37
CA ASN A 124 20.98 -1.98 -12.26
C ASN A 124 21.13 -1.20 -10.96
N VAL A 125 20.16 -1.31 -10.04
CA VAL A 125 20.21 -0.69 -8.72
C VAL A 125 20.08 -1.78 -7.68
N GLU A 126 20.98 -1.77 -6.70
CA GLU A 126 20.95 -2.62 -5.53
C GLU A 126 20.79 -1.74 -4.29
N PHE A 127 19.93 -2.16 -3.36
CA PHE A 127 19.67 -1.43 -2.14
C PHE A 127 20.13 -2.18 -0.89
N ALA A 128 20.59 -1.43 0.09
CA ALA A 128 20.94 -1.96 1.40
C ALA A 128 20.52 -1.03 2.53
N SER A 129 20.23 -1.62 3.70
CA SER A 129 20.04 -0.90 4.96
C SER A 129 21.19 -1.22 5.89
N SER A 130 21.79 -0.20 6.51
CA SER A 130 22.89 -0.33 7.48
C SER A 130 22.43 -1.00 8.78
N ASP A 131 21.15 -0.84 9.16
CA ASP A 131 20.54 -1.50 10.31
C ASP A 131 19.19 -2.15 9.92
N LYS A 132 19.25 -3.44 9.59
CA LYS A 132 18.08 -4.23 9.22
C LYS A 132 17.11 -4.47 10.38
N ALA A 133 17.51 -4.20 11.64
CA ALA A 133 16.59 -4.24 12.77
C ALA A 133 15.71 -2.99 12.83
N VAL A 134 16.17 -1.86 12.31
CA VAL A 134 15.40 -0.62 12.19
C VAL A 134 14.50 -0.64 10.97
N ALA A 135 15.07 -0.90 9.79
CA ALA A 135 14.31 -1.05 8.55
C ALA A 135 14.98 -2.03 7.60
N THR A 136 14.17 -2.81 6.87
CA THR A 136 14.62 -3.65 5.75
C THR A 136 14.30 -2.96 4.42
N ILE A 137 15.07 -3.31 3.39
CA ILE A 137 14.83 -2.86 2.02
C ILE A 137 15.03 -4.05 1.09
N ASP A 138 14.19 -4.17 0.05
CA ASP A 138 14.31 -5.19 -1.00
C ASP A 138 14.99 -4.64 -2.25
N ASN A 139 15.18 -5.50 -3.27
CA ASN A 139 15.83 -5.15 -4.52
C ASN A 139 15.01 -4.16 -5.38
N ASP A 140 13.70 -4.07 -5.14
CA ASP A 140 12.82 -3.13 -5.83
C ASP A 140 12.79 -1.75 -5.13
N GLY A 141 13.58 -1.60 -4.05
CA GLY A 141 13.66 -0.38 -3.25
C GLY A 141 12.53 -0.23 -2.24
N ASN A 142 11.69 -1.26 -2.00
CA ASN A 142 10.66 -1.18 -0.99
C ASN A 142 11.27 -1.25 0.41
N VAL A 143 11.09 -0.18 1.17
CA VAL A 143 11.54 -0.04 2.56
C VAL A 143 10.43 -0.41 3.50
N PHE A 144 10.76 -1.13 4.58
CA PHE A 144 9.82 -1.51 5.61
C PHE A 144 10.34 -1.18 7.00
N GLY A 145 9.65 -0.30 7.74
CA GLY A 145 10.01 0.13 9.10
C GLY A 145 9.66 -0.93 10.14
N LEU A 146 10.65 -1.42 10.87
CA LEU A 146 10.51 -2.51 11.86
C LEU A 146 10.59 -2.02 13.31
N LYS A 147 11.50 -1.10 13.59
CA LYS A 147 11.77 -0.61 14.93
C LYS A 147 12.14 0.87 14.88
N ALA A 148 11.70 1.64 15.87
CA ALA A 148 12.09 3.04 15.99
C ALA A 148 13.60 3.21 16.08
N GLY A 149 14.13 4.12 15.30
CA GLY A 149 15.57 4.39 15.18
C GLY A 149 15.91 5.02 13.84
N LYS A 150 17.21 5.12 13.58
CA LYS A 150 17.75 5.63 12.32
C LYS A 150 18.57 4.55 11.63
N THR A 151 18.52 4.52 10.32
CA THR A 151 19.35 3.65 9.48
C THR A 151 19.76 4.39 8.22
N ILE A 152 20.87 4.02 7.64
CA ILE A 152 21.30 4.53 6.34
C ILE A 152 20.82 3.58 5.26
N ILE A 153 20.11 4.12 4.29
CA ILE A 153 19.77 3.41 3.05
C ILE A 153 20.84 3.74 2.02
N THR A 154 21.45 2.72 1.46
CA THR A 154 22.45 2.84 0.39
C THR A 154 21.86 2.32 -0.91
N ALA A 155 21.93 3.11 -1.98
CA ALA A 155 21.71 2.66 -3.35
C ALA A 155 23.05 2.47 -4.04
N THR A 156 23.29 1.30 -4.61
CA THR A 156 24.43 1.00 -5.49
C THR A 156 23.94 0.92 -6.92
N VAL A 157 24.32 1.89 -7.73
CA VAL A 157 23.94 1.99 -9.14
C VAL A 157 25.07 1.43 -9.99
N ILE A 158 24.79 0.40 -10.77
CA ILE A 158 25.72 -0.26 -11.70
C ILE A 158 25.30 0.12 -13.11
N ALA A 159 26.06 1.01 -13.75
CA ALA A 159 25.86 1.44 -15.13
C ALA A 159 26.70 0.56 -16.06
N ILE A 160 26.05 -0.12 -17.00
CA ILE A 160 26.68 -1.05 -17.95
C ILE A 160 26.59 -0.45 -19.35
N ALA A 161 27.73 -0.04 -19.88
CA ALA A 161 27.84 0.50 -21.24
C ALA A 161 27.62 -0.60 -22.29
N GLY A 162 27.36 -0.20 -23.54
CA GLY A 162 27.13 -1.14 -24.64
C GLY A 162 28.32 -2.02 -25.00
N ASP A 163 29.54 -1.66 -24.61
CA ASP A 163 30.74 -2.48 -24.74
C ASP A 163 30.91 -3.48 -23.57
N GLY A 164 30.00 -3.44 -22.58
CA GLY A 164 30.00 -4.29 -21.39
C GLY A 164 30.85 -3.75 -20.24
N SER A 165 31.49 -2.57 -20.38
CA SER A 165 32.19 -1.92 -19.27
C SER A 165 31.19 -1.48 -18.20
N LYS A 166 31.64 -1.52 -16.93
CA LYS A 166 30.79 -1.24 -15.77
C LYS A 166 31.37 -0.10 -14.94
N ASN A 167 30.52 0.85 -14.60
CA ASN A 167 30.81 1.88 -13.62
C ASN A 167 29.84 1.71 -12.44
N VAL A 168 30.34 1.93 -11.22
CA VAL A 168 29.56 1.75 -9.99
C VAL A 168 29.54 3.05 -9.22
N TYR A 169 28.34 3.49 -8.85
CA TYR A 169 28.11 4.72 -8.09
C TYR A 169 27.23 4.41 -6.89
N THR A 170 27.40 5.15 -5.80
CA THR A 170 26.64 4.95 -4.58
C THR A 170 26.01 6.27 -4.12
N ALA A 171 24.80 6.17 -3.58
CA ALA A 171 24.17 7.24 -2.82
C ALA A 171 23.73 6.71 -1.45
N GLU A 172 23.79 7.56 -0.45
CA GLU A 172 23.37 7.24 0.92
C GLU A 172 22.35 8.27 1.40
N GLY A 173 21.33 7.80 2.12
CA GLY A 173 20.32 8.65 2.73
C GLY A 173 19.92 8.13 4.11
N GLU A 174 19.74 9.03 5.08
CA GLU A 174 19.30 8.66 6.43
C GLU A 174 17.77 8.51 6.45
N LEU A 175 17.29 7.34 6.85
CA LEU A 175 15.89 7.06 7.12
C LEU A 175 15.64 7.02 8.62
N THR A 176 14.61 7.74 9.08
CA THR A 176 14.14 7.70 10.47
C THR A 176 12.84 6.88 10.55
N VAL A 177 12.82 5.85 11.41
CA VAL A 177 11.61 5.10 11.75
C VAL A 177 11.13 5.56 13.14
N LYS A 178 9.86 5.96 13.23
CA LYS A 178 9.23 6.49 14.44
C LYS A 178 8.22 5.52 15.05
N THR A 179 7.99 5.65 16.36
CA THR A 179 6.92 4.96 17.08
C THR A 179 5.54 5.49 16.67
N ILE A 180 4.52 4.69 16.93
CA ILE A 180 3.12 5.11 16.82
C ILE A 180 2.61 5.37 18.23
N PRO A 181 2.48 6.63 18.66
CA PRO A 181 2.12 6.96 20.03
C PRO A 181 0.65 6.61 20.34
N LEU A 182 0.39 6.31 21.61
CA LEU A 182 -0.97 6.14 22.12
C LEU A 182 -1.62 7.51 22.35
N ASN A 183 -2.71 7.80 21.64
CA ASN A 183 -3.43 9.06 21.76
C ASN A 183 -4.50 9.00 22.87
N SER A 184 -5.27 7.92 22.92
CA SER A 184 -6.34 7.73 23.91
C SER A 184 -6.67 6.26 24.12
N ILE A 185 -7.38 5.98 25.22
CA ILE A 185 -7.97 4.67 25.53
C ILE A 185 -9.47 4.82 25.78
N ALA A 186 -10.21 3.75 25.54
CA ALA A 186 -11.64 3.65 25.87
C ALA A 186 -11.97 2.24 26.38
N PHE A 187 -13.10 2.08 27.06
CA PHE A 187 -13.66 0.76 27.33
C PHE A 187 -14.34 0.19 26.09
N ASP A 188 -14.26 -1.12 25.91
CA ASP A 188 -14.89 -1.87 24.81
C ASP A 188 -16.41 -1.82 24.84
N LYS A 189 -16.98 -1.60 26.05
CA LYS A 189 -18.40 -1.53 26.29
C LYS A 189 -18.73 -0.60 27.47
N VAL A 190 -19.99 -0.21 27.56
CA VAL A 190 -20.53 0.61 28.67
C VAL A 190 -21.30 -0.29 29.63
N ILE A 191 -20.83 -0.37 30.87
CA ILE A 191 -21.54 -1.05 31.97
C ILE A 191 -22.01 0.04 32.93
N LYS A 192 -23.33 0.22 33.07
CA LYS A 192 -23.92 1.19 34.00
C LYS A 192 -24.45 0.54 35.29
N GLU A 193 -24.89 -0.71 35.18
CA GLU A 193 -25.49 -1.43 36.28
C GLU A 193 -25.02 -2.89 36.29
N MET A 194 -24.85 -3.44 37.49
CA MET A 194 -24.59 -4.86 37.74
C MET A 194 -25.55 -5.37 38.81
N LYS A 195 -25.89 -6.67 38.78
CA LYS A 195 -26.61 -7.33 39.87
C LYS A 195 -25.61 -7.71 40.97
N LEU A 196 -26.07 -7.69 42.25
CA LEU A 196 -25.26 -8.19 43.37
C LEU A 196 -24.79 -9.64 43.07
N GLY A 197 -23.50 -9.90 43.25
CA GLY A 197 -22.86 -11.19 43.00
C GLY A 197 -22.52 -11.47 41.53
N ALA A 198 -22.89 -10.59 40.58
CA ALA A 198 -22.56 -10.76 39.19
C ALA A 198 -21.08 -10.41 38.91
N THR A 199 -20.56 -11.00 37.85
CA THR A 199 -19.25 -10.66 37.30
C THR A 199 -19.38 -10.20 35.86
N ASP A 200 -18.52 -9.29 35.42
CA ASP A 200 -18.41 -8.84 34.04
C ASP A 200 -16.91 -8.52 33.73
N THR A 201 -16.56 -8.24 32.47
CA THR A 201 -15.21 -7.90 32.11
C THR A 201 -15.22 -6.67 31.21
N LEU A 202 -14.36 -5.70 31.50
CA LEU A 202 -14.03 -4.57 30.66
C LEU A 202 -12.68 -4.82 29.97
N SER A 203 -12.60 -4.50 28.70
CA SER A 203 -11.36 -4.51 27.93
C SER A 203 -11.03 -3.10 27.44
N ILE A 204 -9.77 -2.87 27.08
CA ILE A 204 -9.31 -1.57 26.61
C ILE A 204 -9.23 -1.54 25.08
N ILE A 205 -9.84 -0.53 24.49
CA ILE A 205 -9.64 -0.14 23.09
C ILE A 205 -8.58 0.95 23.08
N TYR A 206 -7.51 0.70 22.35
CA TYR A 206 -6.40 1.64 22.13
C TYR A 206 -6.64 2.47 20.88
N ASN A 207 -6.32 3.75 20.90
CA ASN A 207 -6.39 4.62 19.73
C ASN A 207 -5.04 5.35 19.53
N PRO A 208 -4.30 5.08 18.44
CA PRO A 208 -4.60 4.05 17.43
C PRO A 208 -4.41 2.62 17.98
N GLN A 209 -5.11 1.63 17.39
CA GLN A 209 -5.04 0.22 17.84
C GLN A 209 -3.64 -0.39 17.67
N ASN A 210 -2.90 0.07 16.65
CA ASN A 210 -1.55 -0.35 16.30
C ASN A 210 -0.47 0.48 17.01
N THR A 211 -0.82 1.20 18.09
CA THR A 211 0.18 1.92 18.91
C THR A 211 1.35 1.02 19.29
N THR A 212 2.55 1.59 19.29
CA THR A 212 3.79 0.91 19.72
C THR A 212 4.14 1.17 21.18
N ASP A 213 3.36 2.02 21.86
CA ASP A 213 3.52 2.26 23.29
C ASP A 213 3.14 1.03 24.11
N ALA A 214 3.73 0.91 25.31
CA ALA A 214 3.40 -0.18 26.23
C ALA A 214 1.90 -0.21 26.55
N LYS A 215 1.34 -1.40 26.57
CA LYS A 215 -0.11 -1.63 26.81
C LYS A 215 -0.40 -2.19 28.22
N ASP A 216 0.49 -1.92 29.17
CA ASP A 216 0.31 -2.30 30.56
C ASP A 216 -0.84 -1.50 31.18
N VAL A 217 -1.90 -2.19 31.61
CA VAL A 217 -3.10 -1.57 32.15
C VAL A 217 -3.11 -1.68 33.67
N THR A 218 -3.22 -0.55 34.36
CA THR A 218 -3.48 -0.50 35.80
C THR A 218 -4.98 -0.27 36.01
N TRP A 219 -5.62 -1.18 36.74
CA TRP A 219 -7.05 -1.11 37.09
C TRP A 219 -7.25 -0.68 38.53
N THR A 220 -8.20 0.21 38.77
CA THR A 220 -8.58 0.64 40.13
C THR A 220 -10.09 0.78 40.25
N SER A 221 -10.59 0.52 41.44
CA SER A 221 -11.97 0.80 41.84
C SER A 221 -11.98 1.85 42.98
N SER A 222 -12.87 2.84 42.89
CA SER A 222 -13.04 3.84 43.95
C SER A 222 -13.63 3.23 45.23
N ASN A 223 -14.33 2.08 45.13
CA ASN A 223 -14.86 1.34 46.25
C ASN A 223 -14.81 -0.18 46.00
N PRO A 224 -13.67 -0.85 46.29
CA PRO A 224 -13.48 -2.29 46.07
C PRO A 224 -14.46 -3.17 46.86
N SER A 225 -15.04 -2.67 47.96
CA SER A 225 -16.07 -3.39 48.73
C SER A 225 -17.42 -3.45 48.01
N VAL A 226 -17.70 -2.51 47.09
CA VAL A 226 -18.88 -2.51 46.23
C VAL A 226 -18.57 -3.26 44.91
N ILE A 227 -17.49 -2.89 44.24
CA ILE A 227 -17.04 -3.58 43.02
C ILE A 227 -15.51 -3.73 43.10
N SER A 228 -15.03 -4.96 43.11
CA SER A 228 -13.61 -5.24 42.93
C SER A 228 -13.29 -5.41 41.44
N VAL A 229 -12.06 -5.00 41.02
CA VAL A 229 -11.56 -5.15 39.67
C VAL A 229 -10.19 -5.80 39.70
N GLU A 230 -10.00 -6.84 38.88
CA GLU A 230 -8.73 -7.51 38.69
C GLU A 230 -8.54 -7.82 37.20
N ASN A 231 -7.52 -7.22 36.58
CA ASN A 231 -7.22 -7.38 35.13
C ASN A 231 -8.47 -7.15 34.25
N GLY A 232 -9.28 -6.13 34.58
CA GLY A 232 -10.53 -5.80 33.89
C GLY A 232 -11.73 -6.65 34.26
N LYS A 233 -11.57 -7.76 35.03
CA LYS A 233 -12.68 -8.55 35.56
C LYS A 233 -13.29 -7.85 36.77
N LEU A 234 -14.58 -7.55 36.70
CA LEU A 234 -15.37 -6.92 37.72
C LEU A 234 -16.13 -7.97 38.53
N THR A 235 -16.24 -7.76 39.86
CA THR A 235 -17.10 -8.56 40.75
C THR A 235 -17.91 -7.60 41.58
N ALA A 236 -19.24 -7.74 41.53
CA ALA A 236 -20.20 -6.94 42.32
C ALA A 236 -20.36 -7.54 43.72
N ASN A 237 -19.68 -6.96 44.71
CA ASN A 237 -19.59 -7.49 46.09
C ASN A 237 -20.69 -7.00 47.02
N ALA A 238 -21.13 -5.73 46.84
CA ALA A 238 -22.19 -5.11 47.69
C ALA A 238 -23.02 -4.11 46.87
N VAL A 239 -24.24 -3.83 47.30
CA VAL A 239 -25.09 -2.77 46.73
C VAL A 239 -24.44 -1.41 46.95
N GLY A 240 -24.43 -0.57 45.93
CA GLY A 240 -23.80 0.75 45.96
C GLY A 240 -23.29 1.17 44.59
N THR A 241 -22.42 2.18 44.58
CA THR A 241 -21.82 2.71 43.34
C THR A 241 -20.30 2.76 43.48
N ALA A 242 -19.59 2.42 42.42
CA ALA A 242 -18.14 2.55 42.33
C ALA A 242 -17.71 3.02 40.93
N ASP A 243 -16.65 3.82 40.91
CA ASP A 243 -15.97 4.19 39.69
C ASP A 243 -14.85 3.19 39.38
N ILE A 244 -14.86 2.65 38.18
CA ILE A 244 -13.81 1.78 37.68
C ILE A 244 -12.95 2.59 36.73
N THR A 245 -11.67 2.67 37.05
CA THR A 245 -10.69 3.40 36.26
C THR A 245 -9.61 2.46 35.70
N ALA A 246 -9.32 2.58 34.43
CA ALA A 246 -8.16 1.96 33.77
C ALA A 246 -7.19 3.03 33.36
N LYS A 247 -5.87 2.76 33.54
CA LYS A 247 -4.78 3.65 33.19
C LYS A 247 -3.72 2.90 32.37
N VAL A 248 -3.28 3.53 31.26
CA VAL A 248 -2.19 3.07 30.40
C VAL A 248 -1.25 4.25 30.17
N GLY A 249 -0.04 4.19 30.69
CA GLY A 249 0.87 5.34 30.66
C GLY A 249 0.25 6.57 31.33
N ASP A 250 0.06 7.65 30.57
CA ASP A 250 -0.60 8.90 31.01
C ASP A 250 -2.11 8.94 30.66
N LYS A 251 -2.62 7.97 29.91
CA LYS A 251 -4.02 7.92 29.47
C LYS A 251 -4.89 7.20 30.49
N THR A 252 -6.09 7.74 30.74
CA THR A 252 -7.06 7.17 31.67
C THR A 252 -8.45 7.11 31.06
N VAL A 253 -9.23 6.11 31.47
CA VAL A 253 -10.67 6.01 31.20
C VAL A 253 -11.37 5.54 32.44
N THR A 254 -12.54 6.13 32.74
CA THR A 254 -13.33 5.83 33.96
C THR A 254 -14.79 5.62 33.60
N CYS A 255 -15.44 4.67 34.24
CA CYS A 255 -16.89 4.50 34.19
C CYS A 255 -17.45 4.31 35.60
N THR A 256 -18.65 4.85 35.85
CA THR A 256 -19.40 4.68 37.09
C THR A 256 -20.38 3.53 36.94
N ILE A 257 -20.34 2.56 37.85
CA ILE A 257 -21.20 1.36 37.84
C ILE A 257 -21.96 1.28 39.14
N THR A 258 -23.30 1.04 39.06
CA THR A 258 -24.18 0.86 40.19
C THR A 258 -24.54 -0.62 40.35
N VAL A 259 -24.32 -1.17 41.56
CA VAL A 259 -24.76 -2.52 41.92
C VAL A 259 -26.12 -2.44 42.56
N LYS A 260 -27.09 -3.23 42.08
CA LYS A 260 -28.46 -3.33 42.56
C LYS A 260 -28.74 -4.74 43.03
N GLU A 261 -29.64 -4.85 44.06
CA GLU A 261 -30.20 -6.16 44.40
C GLU A 261 -31.08 -6.70 43.27
N GLU A 262 -31.10 -8.01 43.13
CA GLU A 262 -32.10 -8.65 42.30
C GLU A 262 -33.47 -8.56 42.99
N LYS A 263 -34.41 -7.82 42.41
CA LYS A 263 -35.81 -7.84 42.92
C LYS A 263 -36.29 -9.28 42.79
N LYS A 264 -36.41 -9.98 43.95
CA LYS A 264 -37.08 -11.28 44.04
C LYS A 264 -38.47 -11.08 43.44
N ALA A 265 -38.79 -11.79 42.37
CA ALA A 265 -40.13 -11.77 41.80
C ALA A 265 -41.10 -12.09 42.93
N GLU A 266 -42.03 -11.17 43.25
CA GLU A 266 -43.10 -11.39 44.22
C GLU A 266 -43.90 -12.58 43.70
N GLN A 267 -43.86 -13.71 44.43
CA GLN A 267 -44.73 -14.85 44.13
C GLN A 267 -46.18 -14.34 44.21
N PRO A 268 -47.01 -14.61 43.18
CA PRO A 268 -48.40 -14.20 43.26
C PRO A 268 -49.03 -14.86 44.48
N LYS A 269 -49.56 -14.03 45.38
CA LYS A 269 -50.37 -14.49 46.58
C LYS A 269 -51.41 -15.46 46.06
N PRO A 270 -51.60 -16.64 46.73
CA PRO A 270 -52.63 -17.57 46.35
C PRO A 270 -54.00 -16.88 46.51
N VAL A 271 -54.70 -16.72 45.40
CA VAL A 271 -56.13 -16.27 45.45
C VAL A 271 -56.92 -17.39 46.01
N ILE A 272 -57.41 -17.20 47.27
CA ILE A 272 -58.41 -18.09 47.91
C ILE A 272 -59.74 -17.85 47.19
N THR A 273 -60.09 -18.66 46.22
CA THR A 273 -61.41 -18.68 45.60
C THR A 273 -62.35 -19.50 46.51
N ASN A 274 -63.23 -18.85 47.23
CA ASN A 274 -64.36 -19.48 47.84
C ASN A 274 -65.28 -20.02 46.76
N LYS A 275 -65.32 -21.34 46.64
CA LYS A 275 -66.20 -22.10 45.75
C LYS A 275 -67.62 -22.07 46.28
N LYS A 276 -68.53 -21.37 45.61
CA LYS A 276 -69.97 -21.61 45.75
C LYS A 276 -70.45 -22.36 44.54
N SER A 277 -70.89 -23.57 44.81
CA SER A 277 -71.47 -24.50 43.84
C SER A 277 -72.83 -23.95 43.40
N ASP A 278 -73.08 -23.95 42.07
CA ASP A 278 -74.39 -24.22 41.47
C ASP A 278 -74.26 -24.76 40.06
N ASN A 279 -75.01 -25.83 39.88
CA ASN A 279 -75.11 -26.67 38.70
C ASN A 279 -75.90 -26.05 37.51
N LYS A 280 -75.58 -26.29 36.30
CA LYS A 280 -76.27 -27.03 35.24
C LYS A 280 -75.87 -26.55 33.81
N PRO A 281 -76.12 -27.31 32.75
CA PRO A 281 -75.12 -27.61 31.72
C PRO A 281 -75.45 -27.07 30.32
N ALA A 282 -74.47 -27.27 29.49
CA ALA A 282 -74.50 -27.42 28.02
C ALA A 282 -74.72 -26.19 27.13
N ALA A 283 -73.72 -25.92 26.33
CA ALA A 283 -73.84 -26.02 24.83
C ALA A 283 -72.48 -25.89 24.18
N LYS A 284 -72.25 -26.76 23.19
CA LYS A 284 -71.09 -26.77 22.29
C LYS A 284 -71.08 -25.53 21.41
N SER A 285 -69.92 -24.90 21.27
CA SER A 285 -69.56 -24.27 20.01
C SER A 285 -68.06 -24.32 19.81
N VAL A 286 -67.68 -24.90 18.68
CA VAL A 286 -66.34 -24.99 18.13
C VAL A 286 -65.98 -23.62 17.53
N SER A 287 -64.89 -23.00 17.96
CA SER A 287 -64.25 -22.01 17.11
C SER A 287 -62.72 -22.03 17.25
N LYS A 288 -62.14 -22.34 16.16
CA LYS A 288 -60.78 -22.21 15.65
C LYS A 288 -59.74 -21.52 16.54
N ALA A 289 -58.68 -22.27 16.79
CA ALA A 289 -57.37 -21.76 17.18
C ALA A 289 -56.84 -20.71 16.18
N LYS A 290 -56.44 -19.54 16.66
CA LYS A 290 -55.66 -18.59 15.95
C LYS A 290 -54.32 -18.49 16.70
N THR A 291 -53.35 -19.20 16.15
CA THR A 291 -51.94 -19.03 16.52
C THR A 291 -51.52 -17.64 16.07
N GLY A 292 -51.28 -16.76 16.99
CA GLY A 292 -50.63 -15.48 16.79
C GLY A 292 -49.31 -15.51 17.48
N ASP A 293 -48.30 -15.91 16.80
CA ASP A 293 -46.90 -15.84 17.24
C ASP A 293 -46.42 -14.39 17.01
N ASN A 294 -46.37 -13.63 18.05
CA ASN A 294 -45.75 -12.31 18.06
C ASN A 294 -44.34 -12.44 18.66
N ASN A 295 -43.42 -13.02 17.88
CA ASN A 295 -42.01 -12.86 18.09
C ASN A 295 -41.58 -11.49 17.53
N ASN A 296 -41.57 -10.47 18.38
CA ASN A 296 -40.85 -9.25 18.15
C ASN A 296 -39.36 -9.54 18.32
N VAL A 297 -38.74 -10.08 17.25
CA VAL A 297 -37.30 -10.06 17.07
C VAL A 297 -36.93 -8.63 16.70
N VAL A 298 -36.52 -7.83 17.68
CA VAL A 298 -35.84 -6.56 17.42
C VAL A 298 -34.44 -6.90 16.92
N LEU A 299 -34.29 -6.97 15.58
CA LEU A 299 -33.02 -7.09 14.91
C LEU A 299 -32.29 -5.76 15.06
N PHE A 300 -31.38 -5.66 16.04
CA PHE A 300 -30.40 -4.60 16.07
C PHE A 300 -29.41 -4.82 14.91
N LEU A 301 -29.67 -4.14 13.81
CA LEU A 301 -28.70 -4.00 12.72
C LEU A 301 -27.60 -3.06 13.19
N VAL A 302 -26.52 -3.62 13.72
CA VAL A 302 -25.29 -2.88 13.94
C VAL A 302 -24.69 -2.64 12.56
N MET A 303 -24.91 -1.45 12.01
CA MET A 303 -24.19 -0.99 10.84
C MET A 303 -22.73 -0.79 11.24
N PHE A 304 -21.88 -1.78 10.96
CA PHE A 304 -20.46 -1.55 10.79
C PHE A 304 -20.30 -0.70 9.54
N ALA A 305 -20.13 0.60 9.72
CA ALA A 305 -19.55 1.44 8.69
C ALA A 305 -18.09 1.01 8.53
N ALA A 306 -17.85 0.03 7.67
CA ALA A 306 -16.53 -0.19 7.11
C ALA A 306 -16.19 1.07 6.31
N ALA A 307 -15.39 1.93 6.91
CA ALA A 307 -14.66 2.95 6.19
C ALA A 307 -13.68 2.21 5.27
N VAL A 308 -14.13 1.88 4.08
CA VAL A 308 -13.26 1.54 2.96
C VAL A 308 -12.49 2.82 2.66
N ALA A 309 -11.29 2.91 3.19
CA ALA A 309 -10.31 3.87 2.70
C ALA A 309 -10.08 3.52 1.22
N MET A 310 -10.68 4.31 0.34
CA MET A 310 -10.29 4.34 -1.06
C MET A 310 -8.82 4.75 -1.08
N ILE A 311 -7.97 3.78 -1.36
CA ILE A 311 -6.61 4.06 -1.84
C ILE A 311 -6.82 4.64 -3.23
N GLY A 312 -6.89 5.96 -3.29
CA GLY A 312 -6.78 6.69 -4.53
C GLY A 312 -5.37 6.47 -5.04
N VAL A 313 -5.27 5.77 -6.16
CA VAL A 313 -4.08 5.79 -7.01
C VAL A 313 -3.89 7.23 -7.42
N ILE A 314 -3.02 7.94 -6.71
CA ILE A 314 -2.53 9.24 -7.14
C ILE A 314 -1.47 8.93 -8.20
N THR A 315 -1.92 8.94 -9.46
CA THR A 315 -1.02 9.08 -10.59
C THR A 315 -0.23 10.37 -10.36
N GLY A 316 1.10 10.23 -10.27
CA GLY A 316 2.02 11.31 -9.97
C GLY A 316 1.83 12.52 -10.87
N LYS A 317 1.28 13.59 -10.31
CA LYS A 317 1.51 14.95 -10.78
C LYS A 317 2.53 15.56 -9.82
N SER A 318 3.76 15.65 -10.31
CA SER A 318 4.82 16.47 -9.75
C SER A 318 4.27 17.86 -9.37
N LEU A 319 4.09 18.08 -8.08
CA LEU A 319 3.91 19.43 -7.54
C LEU A 319 5.31 20.05 -7.38
N ARG A 320 5.72 20.83 -8.41
CA ARG A 320 6.86 21.75 -8.27
C ARG A 320 6.59 22.66 -7.08
N ARG A 321 7.30 22.45 -5.99
CA ARG A 321 7.39 23.38 -4.89
C ARG A 321 8.29 24.54 -5.34
N ASN A 322 7.67 25.70 -5.65
CA ASN A 322 8.40 26.97 -5.79
C ASN A 322 9.09 27.28 -4.46
N ARG A 323 10.43 27.20 -4.44
CA ARG A 323 11.25 27.89 -3.42
C ARG A 323 11.43 29.34 -3.86
N ARG A 324 10.94 30.25 -3.08
CA ARG A 324 11.47 31.64 -2.98
C ARG A 324 12.48 31.68 -1.86
#